data_872c02968f7e421d6a28bd2307950907
#
_entry.id   872c02968f7e421d6a28bd2307950907
#
_cell.length_a   1.000
_cell.length_b   1.000
_cell.length_c   1.000
_cell.angle_alpha   90.00
_cell.angle_beta   90.00
_cell.angle_gamma   90.00
#
_symmetry.space_group_name_H-M   'P 1'
#
loop_
_entity.id
_entity.type
_entity.pdbx_description
1 polymer ?
#
loop_
_entity_poly.entity_id
_entity_poly.type
_entity_poly.pdbx_seq_one_letter_code
_entity_poly.pdbx_strand_id
1 'polypeptide(L)' 'MSDCLHCDINELVQKHVERGTTDLVEIASMMAESVADLVLLAPEEDRATLLAHAISTVGQMVLEKSGAFEGTSSATH' A
#
# COMPACT_ATOMS: atom_id res chain seq x y z
N MET A 1 9.27 -0.39 20.14
CA MET A 1 8.88 -0.71 18.79
C MET A 1 7.60 -1.51 18.78
N SER A 2 6.71 -1.18 17.88
CA SER A 2 5.43 -1.83 17.85
C SER A 2 5.54 -3.18 17.13
N ASP A 3 4.64 -4.09 17.43
CA ASP A 3 4.63 -5.38 16.74
C ASP A 3 3.90 -5.30 15.41
N CYS A 4 3.43 -4.11 15.04
CA CYS A 4 2.64 -3.94 13.84
C CYS A 4 3.46 -3.22 12.77
N LEU A 5 3.88 -3.97 11.74
CA LEU A 5 4.61 -3.37 10.64
C LEU A 5 3.81 -2.26 9.97
N HIS A 6 2.52 -2.51 9.79
CA HIS A 6 1.64 -1.53 9.17
C HIS A 6 1.63 -0.22 9.98
N CYS A 7 1.60 -0.32 11.29
CA CYS A 7 1.61 0.85 12.15
C CYS A 7 2.93 1.60 12.06
N ASP A 8 4.03 0.87 11.98
CA ASP A 8 5.35 1.48 11.88
C ASP A 8 5.50 2.22 10.54
N ILE A 9 5.02 1.60 9.47
CA ILE A 9 5.08 2.22 8.15
C ILE A 9 4.25 3.51 8.13
N ASN A 10 3.04 3.45 8.68
CA ASN A 10 2.19 4.64 8.72
C ASN A 10 2.82 5.78 9.51
N GLU A 11 3.51 5.45 10.58
CA GLU A 11 4.19 6.45 11.38
C GLU A 11 5.30 7.13 10.59
N LEU A 12 6.08 6.34 9.85
CA LEU A 12 7.13 6.89 9.01
C LEU A 12 6.56 7.77 7.90
N VAL A 13 5.48 7.31 7.27
CA VAL A 13 4.83 8.07 6.22
C VAL A 13 4.34 9.40 6.76
N GLN A 14 3.74 9.39 7.94
CA GLN A 14 3.23 10.61 8.53
C GLN A 14 4.35 11.61 8.80
N LYS A 15 5.51 11.14 9.23
CA LYS A 15 6.64 12.02 9.47
C LYS A 15 7.09 12.71 8.17
N HIS A 16 7.07 11.98 7.07
CA HIS A 16 7.44 12.56 5.78
C HIS A 16 6.40 13.58 5.32
N VAL A 17 5.14 13.28 5.53
CA VAL A 17 4.07 14.20 5.16
C VAL A 17 4.19 15.50 5.98
N GLU A 18 4.47 15.38 7.26
CA GLU A 18 4.57 16.54 8.15
C GLU A 18 5.72 17.44 7.80
N ARG A 19 6.79 16.89 7.24
CA ARG A 19 7.91 17.70 6.83
C ARG A 19 7.56 18.63 5.66
N GLY A 20 6.59 18.21 4.87
CA GLY A 20 6.15 19.02 3.74
C GLY A 20 7.14 19.08 2.59
N THR A 21 8.19 18.26 2.62
CA THR A 21 9.20 18.29 1.59
C THR A 21 9.00 17.22 0.52
N THR A 22 8.15 16.26 0.79
CA THR A 22 7.92 15.15 -0.12
C THR A 22 6.43 15.06 -0.42
N ASP A 23 6.07 15.01 -1.68
CA ASP A 23 4.65 14.91 -2.00
C ASP A 23 4.18 13.45 -1.91
N LEU A 24 2.88 13.27 -1.97
CA LEU A 24 2.29 11.94 -1.78
C LEU A 24 2.67 10.98 -2.90
N VAL A 25 2.86 11.48 -4.11
CA VAL A 25 3.26 10.63 -5.23
C VAL A 25 4.65 10.07 -4.99
N GLU A 26 5.55 10.91 -4.49
CA GLU A 26 6.91 10.45 -4.20
C GLU A 26 6.91 9.42 -3.08
N ILE A 27 6.11 9.66 -2.04
CA ILE A 27 6.01 8.71 -0.93
C ILE A 27 5.47 7.38 -1.43
N ALA A 28 4.42 7.42 -2.26
CA ALA A 28 3.84 6.20 -2.82
C ALA A 28 4.85 5.46 -3.68
N SER A 29 5.65 6.20 -4.45
CA SER A 29 6.66 5.57 -5.30
C SER A 29 7.72 4.86 -4.47
N MET A 30 8.15 5.49 -3.38
CA MET A 30 9.15 4.87 -2.51
C MET A 30 8.60 3.62 -1.83
N MET A 31 7.34 3.66 -1.44
CA MET A 31 6.70 2.49 -0.84
C MET A 31 6.57 1.37 -1.87
N ALA A 32 6.28 1.74 -3.11
CA ALA A 32 6.18 0.74 -4.18
C ALA A 32 7.53 0.08 -4.43
N GLU A 33 8.63 0.86 -4.33
CA GLU A 33 9.95 0.28 -4.47
C GLU A 33 10.22 -0.75 -3.37
N SER A 34 9.77 -0.45 -2.15
CA SER A 34 9.94 -1.38 -1.05
C SER A 34 9.15 -2.67 -1.30
N VAL A 35 7.97 -2.54 -1.86
CA VAL A 35 7.18 -3.71 -2.21
C VAL A 35 7.89 -4.53 -3.29
N ALA A 36 8.50 -3.85 -4.26
CA ALA A 36 9.26 -4.54 -5.30
C ALA A 36 10.42 -5.34 -4.70
N ASP A 37 11.13 -4.72 -3.76
CA ASP A 37 12.22 -5.41 -3.09
C ASP A 37 11.72 -6.63 -2.33
N LEU A 38 10.56 -6.50 -1.70
CA LEU A 38 9.96 -7.63 -0.99
C LEU A 38 9.62 -8.77 -1.94
N VAL A 39 9.04 -8.43 -3.09
CA VAL A 39 8.68 -9.44 -4.08
C VAL A 39 9.92 -10.19 -4.55
N LEU A 40 11.05 -9.48 -4.69
CA LEU A 40 12.29 -10.12 -5.14
C LEU A 40 12.89 -11.07 -4.12
N LEU A 41 12.41 -11.02 -2.87
CA LEU A 41 12.84 -11.99 -1.87
C LEU A 41 12.19 -13.35 -2.07
N ALA A 42 11.09 -13.39 -2.81
CA ALA A 42 10.38 -14.63 -3.06
C ALA A 42 11.05 -15.41 -4.20
N PRO A 43 10.86 -16.74 -4.24
CA PRO A 43 11.33 -17.51 -5.38
C PRO A 43 10.73 -16.97 -6.67
N GLU A 44 11.47 -17.10 -7.74
CA GLU A 44 11.07 -16.52 -9.03
C GLU A 44 9.67 -16.96 -9.45
N GLU A 45 9.36 -18.22 -9.22
CA GLU A 45 8.05 -18.75 -9.63
C GLU A 45 6.87 -18.17 -8.85
N ASP A 46 7.14 -17.56 -7.69
CA ASP A 46 6.09 -17.00 -6.86
C ASP A 46 5.93 -15.50 -7.00
N ARG A 47 6.86 -14.85 -7.70
CA ARG A 47 6.88 -13.39 -7.73
C ARG A 47 5.66 -12.77 -8.35
N ALA A 48 5.19 -13.35 -9.46
CA ALA A 48 4.02 -12.79 -10.14
C ALA A 48 2.78 -12.89 -9.26
N THR A 49 2.61 -14.02 -8.58
CA THR A 49 1.48 -14.21 -7.69
C THR A 49 1.53 -13.26 -6.50
N LEU A 50 2.72 -13.11 -5.93
CA LEU A 50 2.88 -12.21 -4.79
C LEU A 50 2.62 -10.77 -5.19
N LEU A 51 3.13 -10.35 -6.35
CA LEU A 51 2.91 -9.00 -6.83
C LEU A 51 1.42 -8.75 -7.08
N ALA A 52 0.75 -9.70 -7.73
CA ALA A 52 -0.67 -9.55 -8.01
C ALA A 52 -1.47 -9.43 -6.71
N HIS A 53 -1.08 -10.21 -5.70
CA HIS A 53 -1.76 -10.15 -4.41
C HIS A 53 -1.55 -8.78 -3.75
N ALA A 54 -0.33 -8.26 -3.82
CA ALA A 54 -0.04 -6.96 -3.20
C ALA A 54 -0.85 -5.85 -3.86
N ILE A 55 -0.90 -5.84 -5.18
CA ILE A 55 -1.64 -4.83 -5.92
C ILE A 55 -3.14 -4.92 -5.60
N SER A 56 -3.66 -6.13 -5.58
CA SER A 56 -5.07 -6.35 -5.29
C SER A 56 -5.41 -5.89 -3.87
N THR A 57 -4.54 -6.19 -2.92
CA THR A 57 -4.75 -5.80 -1.54
C THR A 57 -4.77 -4.29 -1.39
N VAL A 58 -3.83 -3.60 -2.06
CA VAL A 58 -3.80 -2.14 -1.99
C VAL A 58 -5.11 -1.55 -2.53
N GLY A 59 -5.55 -2.04 -3.68
CA GLY A 59 -6.78 -1.53 -4.27
C GLY A 59 -7.98 -1.76 -3.38
N GLN A 60 -8.08 -2.96 -2.82
CA GLN A 60 -9.19 -3.29 -1.94
C GLN A 60 -9.19 -2.43 -0.67
N MET A 61 -8.02 -2.23 -0.09
CA MET A 61 -7.91 -1.43 1.12
C MET A 61 -8.30 0.02 0.87
N VAL A 62 -7.90 0.57 -0.27
CA VAL A 62 -8.27 1.94 -0.61
C VAL A 62 -9.78 2.07 -0.70
N LEU A 63 -10.43 1.13 -1.38
CA LEU A 63 -11.87 1.16 -1.52
C LEU A 63 -12.58 1.04 -0.17
N GLU A 64 -12.12 0.12 0.66
CA GLU A 64 -12.76 -0.08 1.96
C GLU A 64 -12.58 1.11 2.88
N LYS A 65 -11.37 1.64 2.95
CA LYS A 65 -11.07 2.71 3.89
C LYS A 65 -11.67 4.04 3.46
N SER A 66 -11.86 4.21 2.15
CA SER A 66 -12.44 5.44 1.65
C SER A 66 -13.97 5.45 1.74
N GLY A 67 -14.57 4.31 2.04
CA GLY A 67 -16.02 4.20 2.04
C GLY A 67 -16.63 4.07 0.67
N ALA A 68 -15.80 4.10 -0.37
CA ALA A 68 -16.30 4.03 -1.74
C ALA A 68 -16.96 2.69 -2.02
N PHE A 69 -16.51 1.68 -1.34
CA PHE A 69 -17.04 0.35 -1.54
C PHE A 69 -18.52 0.30 -1.18
N GLU A 70 -18.89 0.89 -0.05
CA GLU A 70 -20.28 0.94 0.36
C GLU A 70 -21.13 1.76 -0.58
N GLY A 71 -20.60 2.89 -0.99
CA GLY A 71 -21.31 3.75 -1.90
C GLY A 71 -21.47 3.14 -3.27
N THR A 72 -20.45 2.48 -3.73
CA THR A 72 -20.47 1.93 -5.05
C THR A 72 -21.33 0.70 -5.17
N SER A 73 -21.42 -0.06 -4.14
CA SER A 73 -22.20 -1.29 -4.25
C SER A 73 -23.65 -0.99 -4.59
N SER A 74 -24.12 0.17 -4.27
CA SER A 74 -25.46 0.52 -4.62
C SER A 74 -25.54 1.15 -5.99
N ALA A 75 -24.43 1.63 -6.49
CA ALA A 75 -24.45 2.32 -7.75
C ALA A 75 -24.18 1.43 -8.89
N THR A 76 -23.45 0.40 -8.70
CA THR A 76 -23.00 -0.26 -9.72
C THR A 76 -23.62 -1.32 -10.10
N HIS A 77 -23.85 -1.30 -9.84
CA HIS A 77 -23.84 -2.15 -10.26
C HIS A 77 -24.01 -2.32 -10.95
#